data_09fdf5cda6421ad95d09bf38ae9fd355
#
_entry.id   09fdf5cda6421ad95d09bf38ae9fd355
#
_cell.length_a   1.000
_cell.length_b   1.000
_cell.length_c   1.000
_cell.angle_alpha   90.00
_cell.angle_beta   90.00
_cell.angle_gamma   90.00
#
_symmetry.space_group_name_H-M   'P 1'
#
loop_
_entity.id
_entity.type
_entity.pdbx_description
1 polymer ?
#
loop_
_entity_poly.entity_id
_entity_poly.type
_entity_poly.pdbx_seq_one_letter_code
_entity_poly.pdbx_strand_id
1 'polypeptide(L)'
;MSKSTDNKIIREYDIICFGDEVPGILSLVCAGREYYRRTGKYPRSLLLFKGNSRLGIGGHLVRGGLSYLDRSAIPLQIRKQHDLDTFGDATAIYKEFLQLSGVEKIALDPIKASNTLRQMLREIKADILSNAEIESVLKNRNQIAAIKLIRGETYKAKQFIDCTVNAELAQFAGVRKLKGFETFGLPNSELSVTLTFQTKGISVEQLKEIESHYLRRFTNPADTQAQNWLNIAAGNNSELAQNLINSLREKNGSWRNMYAVDDYIDVRSKALSIAYHAFRGTPLSLELSGSILDNANIAVLPGNTLSWNALLFDVNADQAENLAKQKALPTEAMHREMQFISKWFKNLGATEVIPAQELYIRHAGNVTGAVEPLTGAKMLAGGVSPDEANGTFGYHFDIRGGIQGLGRRAIEKGFENILFLHPPLPLFNFGIQHALIKDVPNLAVISPASGMIGYACSAGRIVEFNCGVGQSVGIAIALSLSQTSLLTEISDRQVRQVLIKTSRLPKIYGTSYLAQAQQLDRFENQMTA
;
A
#
# COMPACT_ATOMS: atom_id res chain seq x y z
N MET A 1 3.24 -32.28 43.94
CA MET A 1 3.14 -31.91 42.50
C MET A 1 1.79 -31.19 42.30
N SER A 2 1.78 -29.88 42.38
CA SER A 2 0.59 -29.04 42.12
C SER A 2 0.35 -29.02 40.63
N LYS A 3 -0.78 -29.58 40.16
CA LYS A 3 -1.27 -29.38 38.80
C LYS A 3 -1.64 -27.90 38.67
N SER A 4 -0.79 -27.10 38.08
CA SER A 4 -1.15 -25.80 37.54
C SER A 4 -2.29 -26.02 36.55
N THR A 5 -3.52 -25.74 36.95
CA THR A 5 -4.64 -25.57 36.02
C THR A 5 -4.37 -24.29 35.25
N ASP A 6 -3.68 -24.41 34.10
CA ASP A 6 -3.63 -23.33 33.10
C ASP A 6 -5.08 -22.98 32.72
N ASN A 7 -5.62 -21.95 33.36
CA ASN A 7 -6.91 -21.37 32.99
C ASN A 7 -6.75 -20.76 31.59
N LYS A 8 -6.92 -21.60 30.54
CA LYS A 8 -6.87 -21.15 29.14
C LYS A 8 -7.99 -20.14 28.92
N ILE A 9 -7.61 -18.87 28.78
CA ILE A 9 -8.56 -17.80 28.46
C ILE A 9 -9.01 -18.02 27.01
N ILE A 10 -10.27 -18.42 26.85
CA ILE A 10 -10.91 -18.57 25.53
C ILE A 10 -11.96 -17.47 25.40
N ARG A 11 -11.90 -16.72 24.31
CA ARG A 11 -12.89 -15.70 23.94
C ARG A 11 -13.49 -16.01 22.59
N GLU A 12 -14.78 -15.73 22.42
CA GLU A 12 -15.52 -16.03 21.20
C GLU A 12 -16.02 -14.74 20.55
N TYR A 13 -15.86 -14.68 19.23
CA TYR A 13 -16.29 -13.57 18.37
C TYR A 13 -17.04 -14.11 17.16
N ASP A 14 -17.71 -13.23 16.42
CA ASP A 14 -18.25 -13.54 15.11
C ASP A 14 -17.21 -13.23 14.02
N ILE A 15 -16.45 -12.14 14.18
CA ILE A 15 -15.46 -11.67 13.22
C ILE A 15 -14.16 -11.29 13.95
N ILE A 16 -13.03 -11.76 13.44
CA ILE A 16 -11.69 -11.29 13.85
C ILE A 16 -10.99 -10.71 12.63
N CYS A 17 -10.52 -9.46 12.73
CA CYS A 17 -9.57 -8.87 11.80
C CYS A 17 -8.18 -8.92 12.42
N PHE A 18 -7.25 -9.62 11.77
CA PHE A 18 -5.84 -9.65 12.15
C PHE A 18 -5.01 -8.71 11.26
N GLY A 19 -4.32 -7.77 11.90
CA GLY A 19 -3.70 -6.61 11.25
C GLY A 19 -4.58 -5.37 11.37
N ASP A 20 -3.96 -4.21 11.52
CA ASP A 20 -4.66 -2.94 11.70
C ASP A 20 -4.43 -1.96 10.54
N GLU A 21 -4.11 -2.47 9.37
CA GLU A 21 -4.13 -1.64 8.17
C GLU A 21 -5.54 -1.10 7.90
N VAL A 22 -5.63 0.13 7.40
CA VAL A 22 -6.90 0.84 7.21
C VAL A 22 -7.94 0.01 6.45
N PRO A 23 -7.60 -0.71 5.35
CA PRO A 23 -8.59 -1.52 4.62
C PRO A 23 -9.26 -2.60 5.48
N GLY A 24 -8.52 -3.27 6.38
CA GLY A 24 -9.07 -4.29 7.26
C GLY A 24 -9.98 -3.70 8.32
N ILE A 25 -9.62 -2.56 8.91
CA ILE A 25 -10.48 -1.85 9.87
C ILE A 25 -11.78 -1.43 9.20
N LEU A 26 -11.71 -0.82 8.01
CA LEU A 26 -12.91 -0.40 7.27
C LEU A 26 -13.76 -1.59 6.84
N SER A 27 -13.15 -2.73 6.51
CA SER A 27 -13.88 -3.98 6.24
C SER A 27 -14.65 -4.47 7.48
N LEU A 28 -14.01 -4.45 8.67
CA LEU A 28 -14.65 -4.81 9.92
C LEU A 28 -15.83 -3.88 10.25
N VAL A 29 -15.67 -2.58 10.01
CA VAL A 29 -16.74 -1.57 10.18
C VAL A 29 -17.91 -1.85 9.23
N CYS A 30 -17.63 -2.11 7.95
CA CYS A 30 -18.65 -2.44 6.97
C CYS A 30 -19.41 -3.72 7.32
N ALA A 31 -18.70 -4.76 7.79
CA ALA A 31 -19.30 -6.00 8.23
C ALA A 31 -20.23 -5.78 9.44
N GLY A 32 -19.78 -5.01 10.43
CA GLY A 32 -20.55 -4.68 11.61
C GLY A 32 -21.85 -3.93 11.29
N ARG A 33 -21.74 -2.88 10.48
CA ARG A 33 -22.88 -2.05 10.05
C ARG A 33 -23.90 -2.84 9.21
N GLU A 34 -23.42 -3.63 8.23
CA GLU A 34 -24.30 -4.40 7.34
C GLU A 34 -24.98 -5.55 8.10
N TYR A 35 -24.28 -6.23 9.00
CA TYR A 35 -24.88 -7.27 9.85
C TYR A 35 -25.94 -6.67 10.78
N TYR A 36 -25.67 -5.49 11.37
CA TYR A 36 -26.67 -4.77 12.17
C TYR A 36 -27.92 -4.40 11.35
N ARG A 37 -27.72 -3.90 10.13
CA ARG A 37 -28.84 -3.57 9.23
C ARG A 37 -29.73 -4.78 8.93
N ARG A 38 -29.16 -5.99 8.90
CA ARG A 38 -29.89 -7.23 8.61
C ARG A 38 -30.57 -7.85 9.83
N THR A 39 -29.93 -7.76 10.98
CA THR A 39 -30.31 -8.54 12.16
C THR A 39 -30.76 -7.70 13.35
N GLY A 40 -30.55 -6.39 13.33
CA GLY A 40 -30.78 -5.49 14.47
C GLY A 40 -29.75 -5.61 15.60
N LYS A 41 -28.68 -6.39 15.40
CA LYS A 41 -27.62 -6.61 16.41
C LYS A 41 -26.24 -6.46 15.78
N TYR A 42 -25.29 -5.88 16.51
CA TYR A 42 -23.89 -5.89 16.09
C TYR A 42 -23.28 -7.29 16.30
N PRO A 43 -22.46 -7.76 15.36
CA PRO A 43 -21.66 -8.97 15.56
C PRO A 43 -20.59 -8.69 16.63
N ARG A 44 -20.21 -9.69 17.40
CA ARG A 44 -19.02 -9.56 18.27
C ARG A 44 -17.77 -9.52 17.38
N SER A 45 -17.11 -8.38 17.38
CA SER A 45 -16.00 -8.12 16.45
C SER A 45 -14.73 -7.79 17.23
N LEU A 46 -13.57 -8.26 16.74
CA LEU A 46 -12.26 -8.00 17.33
C LEU A 46 -11.28 -7.52 16.27
N LEU A 47 -10.64 -6.38 16.52
CA LEU A 47 -9.41 -5.97 15.85
C LEU A 47 -8.21 -6.47 16.66
N LEU A 48 -7.40 -7.36 16.07
CA LEU A 48 -6.26 -8.02 16.69
C LEU A 48 -5.01 -7.72 15.88
N PHE A 49 -3.93 -7.17 16.48
CA PHE A 49 -2.74 -6.82 15.72
C PHE A 49 -1.46 -6.74 16.57
N LYS A 50 -0.31 -6.85 15.91
CA LYS A 50 1.02 -6.84 16.54
C LYS A 50 1.48 -5.48 17.03
N GLY A 51 1.11 -4.40 16.33
CA GLY A 51 1.53 -3.04 16.63
C GLY A 51 1.06 -2.59 18.02
N ASN A 52 1.56 -1.44 18.47
CA ASN A 52 1.16 -0.84 19.74
C ASN A 52 0.05 0.18 19.53
N SER A 53 -1.17 -0.11 20.02
CA SER A 53 -2.32 0.79 19.87
C SER A 53 -2.15 2.16 20.54
N ARG A 54 -1.23 2.32 21.49
CA ARG A 54 -0.92 3.63 22.11
C ARG A 54 -0.27 4.59 21.13
N LEU A 55 0.43 4.04 20.12
CA LEU A 55 1.09 4.80 19.06
C LEU A 55 0.13 5.10 17.89
N GLY A 56 -1.09 4.61 17.94
CA GLY A 56 -2.12 4.75 16.93
C GLY A 56 -2.57 3.41 16.35
N ILE A 57 -3.72 3.42 15.68
CA ILE A 57 -4.23 2.31 14.85
C ILE A 57 -4.37 2.79 13.42
N GLY A 58 -4.09 1.94 12.44
CA GLY A 58 -4.13 2.28 11.02
C GLY A 58 -2.83 1.96 10.28
N GLY A 59 -1.99 1.08 10.85
CA GLY A 59 -0.79 0.52 10.21
C GLY A 59 0.14 1.59 9.63
N HIS A 60 0.55 1.39 8.39
CA HIS A 60 1.53 2.26 7.72
C HIS A 60 1.01 3.70 7.45
N LEU A 61 -0.29 3.95 7.36
CA LEU A 61 -0.81 5.32 7.27
C LEU A 61 -0.65 6.09 8.58
N VAL A 62 -0.67 5.41 9.73
CA VAL A 62 -0.60 6.05 11.04
C VAL A 62 0.80 5.91 11.65
N ARG A 63 1.22 4.70 12.03
CA ARG A 63 2.52 4.47 12.65
C ARG A 63 3.67 4.52 11.66
N GLY A 64 3.41 4.13 10.41
CA GLY A 64 4.33 4.31 9.29
C GLY A 64 4.36 5.71 8.71
N GLY A 65 3.52 6.63 9.19
CA GLY A 65 3.52 8.06 8.83
C GLY A 65 3.33 8.35 7.33
N LEU A 66 2.72 7.44 6.57
CA LEU A 66 2.44 7.65 5.15
C LEU A 66 1.26 8.62 5.00
N SER A 67 1.56 9.91 5.10
CA SER A 67 0.56 10.99 5.05
C SER A 67 0.14 11.37 3.62
N TYR A 68 0.96 11.06 2.61
CA TYR A 68 0.61 11.26 1.21
C TYR A 68 -0.19 10.06 0.71
N LEU A 69 -1.46 10.27 0.43
CA LEU A 69 -2.36 9.23 -0.07
C LEU A 69 -2.23 9.10 -1.59
N ASP A 70 -1.81 7.93 -2.06
CA ASP A 70 -1.95 7.57 -3.47
C ASP A 70 -3.44 7.38 -3.79
N ARG A 71 -3.95 8.17 -4.75
CA ARG A 71 -5.36 8.20 -5.16
C ARG A 71 -5.53 7.58 -6.55
N SER A 72 -6.76 7.20 -6.84
CA SER A 72 -7.14 6.70 -8.17
C SER A 72 -6.78 7.72 -9.26
N ALA A 73 -6.07 7.26 -10.30
CA ALA A 73 -5.71 8.08 -11.45
C ALA A 73 -6.75 7.89 -12.56
N ILE A 74 -7.42 8.97 -12.95
CA ILE A 74 -8.50 8.91 -13.95
C ILE A 74 -8.20 9.89 -15.09
N PRO A 75 -8.14 9.43 -16.36
CA PRO A 75 -7.95 10.30 -17.49
C PRO A 75 -9.04 11.39 -17.58
N LEU A 76 -8.64 12.61 -17.95
CA LEU A 76 -9.56 13.75 -18.01
C LEU A 76 -10.79 13.49 -18.88
N GLN A 77 -10.63 12.76 -19.99
CA GLN A 77 -11.74 12.42 -20.88
C GLN A 77 -12.79 11.55 -20.16
N ILE A 78 -12.34 10.54 -19.41
CA ILE A 78 -13.22 9.65 -18.63
C ILE A 78 -13.90 10.43 -17.51
N ARG A 79 -13.14 11.32 -16.82
CA ARG A 79 -13.75 12.19 -15.78
C ARG A 79 -14.90 13.01 -16.33
N LYS A 80 -14.72 13.64 -17.51
CA LYS A 80 -15.77 14.43 -18.16
C LYS A 80 -16.95 13.57 -18.61
N GLN A 81 -16.68 12.38 -19.18
CA GLN A 81 -17.72 11.48 -19.68
C GLN A 81 -18.63 10.95 -18.56
N HIS A 82 -18.08 10.68 -17.39
CA HIS A 82 -18.80 10.08 -16.28
C HIS A 82 -19.10 11.05 -15.14
N ASP A 83 -18.82 12.34 -15.33
CA ASP A 83 -18.99 13.38 -14.30
C ASP A 83 -18.32 12.95 -12.98
N LEU A 84 -16.99 12.80 -13.02
CA LEU A 84 -16.16 12.33 -11.91
C LEU A 84 -15.26 13.45 -11.38
N ASP A 85 -14.99 13.39 -10.09
CA ASP A 85 -13.95 14.20 -9.44
C ASP A 85 -12.55 13.85 -9.94
N THR A 86 -11.56 14.60 -9.50
CA THR A 86 -10.14 14.42 -9.89
C THR A 86 -9.66 12.99 -9.67
N PHE A 87 -10.06 12.35 -8.58
CA PHE A 87 -9.66 10.99 -8.20
C PHE A 87 -10.76 9.95 -8.44
N GLY A 88 -11.75 10.26 -9.28
CA GLY A 88 -12.85 9.36 -9.58
C GLY A 88 -13.91 9.30 -8.48
N ASP A 89 -14.60 8.17 -8.40
CA ASP A 89 -15.69 7.94 -7.44
C ASP A 89 -15.28 6.82 -6.46
N ALA A 90 -14.54 7.17 -5.41
CA ALA A 90 -14.10 6.22 -4.39
C ALA A 90 -15.30 5.60 -3.65
N THR A 91 -15.09 4.44 -3.01
CA THR A 91 -16.15 3.76 -2.25
C THR A 91 -16.62 4.57 -1.04
N ALA A 92 -17.89 4.37 -0.66
CA ALA A 92 -18.54 5.17 0.37
C ALA A 92 -17.80 5.17 1.70
N ILE A 93 -17.29 4.01 2.13
CA ILE A 93 -16.55 3.90 3.40
C ILE A 93 -15.22 4.65 3.37
N TYR A 94 -14.54 4.66 2.22
CA TYR A 94 -13.27 5.40 2.09
C TYR A 94 -13.51 6.90 2.05
N LYS A 95 -14.55 7.37 1.34
CA LYS A 95 -14.97 8.77 1.38
C LYS A 95 -15.29 9.23 2.80
N GLU A 96 -16.04 8.43 3.54
CA GLU A 96 -16.37 8.70 4.95
C GLU A 96 -15.10 8.80 5.81
N PHE A 97 -14.16 7.85 5.66
CA PHE A 97 -12.88 7.88 6.36
C PHE A 97 -12.07 9.14 6.04
N LEU A 98 -11.96 9.51 4.76
CA LEU A 98 -11.26 10.73 4.34
C LEU A 98 -11.90 11.98 4.93
N GLN A 99 -13.22 12.09 4.84
CA GLN A 99 -13.99 13.24 5.34
C GLN A 99 -13.83 13.39 6.86
N LEU A 100 -14.00 12.30 7.63
CA LEU A 100 -13.86 12.32 9.09
C LEU A 100 -12.42 12.59 9.54
N SER A 101 -11.44 12.21 8.73
CA SER A 101 -10.01 12.48 8.97
C SER A 101 -9.58 13.87 8.51
N GLY A 102 -10.48 14.65 7.88
CA GLY A 102 -10.21 16.01 7.43
C GLY A 102 -9.23 16.07 6.24
N VAL A 103 -9.25 15.05 5.37
CA VAL A 103 -8.46 15.03 4.13
C VAL A 103 -9.18 15.89 3.09
N GLU A 104 -8.51 16.92 2.59
CA GLU A 104 -9.04 17.78 1.53
C GLU A 104 -8.84 17.13 0.15
N LYS A 105 -7.61 16.74 -0.17
CA LYS A 105 -7.27 16.04 -1.42
C LYS A 105 -6.40 14.80 -1.21
N ILE A 106 -5.22 14.97 -0.59
CA ILE A 106 -4.18 13.93 -0.48
C ILE A 106 -3.62 13.81 0.93
N ALA A 107 -3.40 14.93 1.64
CA ALA A 107 -2.70 14.89 2.91
C ALA A 107 -3.56 14.32 4.05
N LEU A 108 -3.07 13.26 4.65
CA LEU A 108 -3.68 12.60 5.80
C LEU A 108 -2.87 12.90 7.07
N ASP A 109 -3.50 13.50 8.05
CA ASP A 109 -2.92 13.61 9.41
C ASP A 109 -3.04 12.26 10.12
N PRO A 110 -1.91 11.61 10.49
CA PRO A 110 -1.94 10.30 11.15
C PRO A 110 -2.71 10.28 12.48
N ILE A 111 -2.69 11.38 13.23
CA ILE A 111 -3.41 11.47 14.51
C ILE A 111 -4.91 11.51 14.28
N LYS A 112 -5.37 12.35 13.33
CA LYS A 112 -6.78 12.42 12.95
C LYS A 112 -7.26 11.09 12.39
N ALA A 113 -6.47 10.44 11.52
CA ALA A 113 -6.78 9.12 10.98
C ALA A 113 -6.98 8.07 12.07
N SER A 114 -6.05 7.97 13.03
CA SER A 114 -6.18 7.04 14.15
C SER A 114 -7.43 7.29 15.00
N ASN A 115 -7.76 8.55 15.28
CA ASN A 115 -8.94 8.93 16.04
C ASN A 115 -10.23 8.56 15.31
N THR A 116 -10.28 8.82 14.01
CA THR A 116 -11.40 8.45 13.12
C THR A 116 -11.63 6.93 13.14
N LEU A 117 -10.57 6.14 12.94
CA LEU A 117 -10.68 4.67 12.96
C LEU A 117 -11.17 4.15 14.29
N ARG A 118 -10.71 4.72 15.43
CA ARG A 118 -11.22 4.39 16.76
C ARG A 118 -12.70 4.73 16.93
N GLN A 119 -13.12 5.85 16.39
CA GLN A 119 -14.53 6.27 16.42
C GLN A 119 -15.40 5.27 15.64
N MET A 120 -15.00 4.92 14.41
CA MET A 120 -15.73 3.96 13.56
C MET A 120 -15.81 2.56 14.20
N LEU A 121 -14.73 2.09 14.85
CA LEU A 121 -14.75 0.81 15.57
C LEU A 121 -15.67 0.84 16.82
N ARG A 122 -15.68 1.95 17.56
CA ARG A 122 -16.59 2.12 18.71
C ARG A 122 -18.05 2.09 18.30
N GLU A 123 -18.40 2.67 17.15
CA GLU A 123 -19.76 2.64 16.60
C GLU A 123 -20.28 1.21 16.44
N ILE A 124 -19.47 0.30 15.94
CA ILE A 124 -19.83 -1.10 15.77
C ILE A 124 -19.55 -1.96 17.03
N LYS A 125 -19.13 -1.37 18.13
CA LYS A 125 -18.78 -2.01 19.40
C LYS A 125 -17.68 -3.08 19.28
N ALA A 126 -16.72 -2.87 18.38
CA ALA A 126 -15.59 -3.77 18.19
C ALA A 126 -14.57 -3.63 19.35
N ASP A 127 -14.08 -4.78 19.82
CA ASP A 127 -12.95 -4.83 20.74
C ASP A 127 -11.63 -4.58 19.98
N ILE A 128 -10.63 -4.03 20.68
CA ILE A 128 -9.28 -3.77 20.13
C ILE A 128 -8.25 -4.44 21.05
N LEU A 129 -7.41 -5.31 20.46
CA LEU A 129 -6.31 -5.96 21.16
C LEU A 129 -5.01 -5.80 20.36
N SER A 130 -4.08 -5.04 20.93
CA SER A 130 -2.76 -4.78 20.36
C SER A 130 -1.66 -5.61 21.03
N ASN A 131 -0.43 -5.55 20.48
CA ASN A 131 0.72 -6.34 20.90
C ASN A 131 0.40 -7.85 20.93
N ALA A 132 -0.33 -8.32 19.92
CA ALA A 132 -0.78 -9.68 19.79
C ALA A 132 0.03 -10.42 18.72
N GLU A 133 0.75 -11.46 19.13
CA GLU A 133 1.54 -12.31 18.25
C GLU A 133 0.93 -13.71 18.19
N ILE A 134 0.75 -14.22 16.96
CA ILE A 134 0.18 -15.55 16.75
C ILE A 134 1.21 -16.61 17.13
N GLU A 135 0.81 -17.57 17.99
CA GLU A 135 1.53 -18.81 18.22
C GLU A 135 1.12 -19.87 17.19
N SER A 136 -0.19 -20.01 17.01
CA SER A 136 -0.75 -21.00 16.09
C SER A 136 -2.19 -20.67 15.70
N VAL A 137 -2.65 -21.27 14.60
CA VAL A 137 -4.03 -21.23 14.15
C VAL A 137 -4.64 -22.63 14.28
N LEU A 138 -5.78 -22.71 14.96
CA LEU A 138 -6.55 -23.94 15.08
C LEU A 138 -7.57 -24.01 13.96
N LYS A 139 -7.66 -25.15 13.28
CA LYS A 139 -8.61 -25.38 12.18
C LYS A 139 -9.64 -26.45 12.56
N ASN A 140 -10.84 -26.27 12.04
CA ASN A 140 -11.84 -27.31 11.97
C ASN A 140 -12.06 -27.63 10.48
N ARG A 141 -11.60 -28.79 10.03
CA ARG A 141 -11.47 -29.14 8.61
C ARG A 141 -10.63 -28.08 7.89
N ASN A 142 -11.19 -27.40 6.91
CA ASN A 142 -10.55 -26.36 6.11
C ASN A 142 -10.83 -24.92 6.59
N GLN A 143 -11.60 -24.73 7.68
CA GLN A 143 -11.90 -23.40 8.23
C GLN A 143 -11.02 -23.08 9.45
N ILE A 144 -10.65 -21.83 9.62
CA ILE A 144 -10.05 -21.34 10.85
C ILE A 144 -11.11 -21.39 11.96
N ALA A 145 -10.81 -22.04 13.07
CA ALA A 145 -11.65 -22.09 14.24
C ALA A 145 -11.20 -21.09 15.31
N ALA A 146 -9.88 -20.91 15.48
CA ALA A 146 -9.33 -20.00 16.48
C ALA A 146 -7.89 -19.57 16.14
N ILE A 147 -7.51 -18.43 16.71
CA ILE A 147 -6.13 -17.93 16.81
C ILE A 147 -5.66 -18.10 18.24
N LYS A 148 -4.53 -18.78 18.44
CA LYS A 148 -3.84 -18.87 19.72
C LYS A 148 -2.67 -17.89 19.71
N LEU A 149 -2.56 -17.07 20.75
CA LEU A 149 -1.47 -16.11 20.93
C LEU A 149 -0.32 -16.69 21.75
N ILE A 150 0.91 -16.21 21.51
CA ILE A 150 2.11 -16.62 22.26
C ILE A 150 1.92 -16.48 23.78
N ARG A 151 1.17 -15.51 24.23
CA ARG A 151 0.88 -15.29 25.65
C ARG A 151 -0.24 -16.18 26.23
N GLY A 152 -0.75 -17.15 25.44
CA GLY A 152 -1.62 -18.26 25.88
C GLY A 152 -3.12 -18.07 25.64
N GLU A 153 -3.61 -16.86 25.34
CA GLU A 153 -5.05 -16.66 25.05
C GLU A 153 -5.44 -17.27 23.71
N THR A 154 -6.68 -17.71 23.61
CA THR A 154 -7.28 -18.26 22.40
C THR A 154 -8.53 -17.48 22.01
N TYR A 155 -8.58 -17.04 20.74
CA TYR A 155 -9.65 -16.24 20.18
C TYR A 155 -10.34 -17.02 19.06
N LYS A 156 -11.58 -17.45 19.30
CA LYS A 156 -12.41 -18.15 18.31
C LYS A 156 -13.22 -17.14 17.50
N ALA A 157 -13.44 -17.43 16.21
CA ALA A 157 -14.41 -16.68 15.41
C ALA A 157 -15.01 -17.52 14.28
N LYS A 158 -16.08 -17.00 13.67
CA LYS A 158 -16.72 -17.60 12.49
C LYS A 158 -16.06 -17.13 11.21
N GLN A 159 -15.66 -15.86 11.12
CA GLN A 159 -15.06 -15.22 9.97
C GLN A 159 -13.77 -14.50 10.35
N PHE A 160 -12.81 -14.52 9.43
CA PHE A 160 -11.49 -13.93 9.63
C PHE A 160 -11.11 -13.01 8.47
N ILE A 161 -10.48 -11.89 8.80
CA ILE A 161 -9.85 -10.96 7.87
C ILE A 161 -8.37 -10.93 8.19
N ASP A 162 -7.51 -11.19 7.21
CA ASP A 162 -6.08 -10.90 7.30
C ASP A 162 -5.79 -9.57 6.58
N CYS A 163 -5.35 -8.59 7.34
CA CYS A 163 -4.96 -7.28 6.81
C CYS A 163 -3.50 -6.96 7.15
N THR A 164 -2.68 -7.99 7.28
CA THR A 164 -1.23 -7.81 7.43
C THR A 164 -0.57 -7.69 6.07
N VAL A 165 0.50 -6.90 5.97
CA VAL A 165 1.19 -6.64 4.71
C VAL A 165 1.77 -7.90 4.04
N ASN A 166 2.04 -8.94 4.83
CA ASN A 166 2.60 -10.22 4.40
C ASN A 166 1.63 -11.41 4.50
N ALA A 167 0.33 -11.18 4.70
CA ALA A 167 -0.69 -12.22 4.88
C ALA A 167 -0.32 -13.23 5.99
N GLU A 168 0.04 -12.75 7.16
CA GLU A 168 0.57 -13.58 8.25
C GLU A 168 -0.46 -14.58 8.78
N LEU A 169 -1.71 -14.17 9.00
CA LEU A 169 -2.78 -15.08 9.44
C LEU A 169 -3.04 -16.18 8.41
N ALA A 170 -3.05 -15.84 7.12
CA ALA A 170 -3.21 -16.79 6.04
C ALA A 170 -2.07 -17.82 6.03
N GLN A 171 -0.82 -17.38 6.22
CA GLN A 171 0.33 -18.27 6.33
C GLN A 171 0.19 -19.24 7.52
N PHE A 172 -0.19 -18.75 8.71
CA PHE A 172 -0.47 -19.61 9.87
C PHE A 172 -1.64 -20.56 9.65
N ALA A 173 -2.60 -20.22 8.79
CA ALA A 173 -3.70 -21.10 8.37
C ALA A 173 -3.27 -22.12 7.30
N GLY A 174 -2.01 -22.12 6.87
CA GLY A 174 -1.46 -23.04 5.87
C GLY A 174 -1.71 -22.62 4.42
N VAL A 175 -2.09 -21.37 4.17
CA VAL A 175 -2.21 -20.84 2.81
C VAL A 175 -0.80 -20.63 2.24
N ARG A 176 -0.54 -21.17 1.05
CA ARG A 176 0.73 -20.96 0.35
C ARG A 176 0.85 -19.50 -0.07
N LYS A 177 2.03 -18.93 0.15
CA LYS A 177 2.40 -17.58 -0.30
C LYS A 177 3.59 -17.66 -1.25
N LEU A 178 3.53 -16.91 -2.33
CA LEU A 178 4.66 -16.65 -3.20
C LEU A 178 5.61 -15.67 -2.53
N LYS A 179 6.90 -15.90 -2.68
CA LYS A 179 7.96 -15.10 -2.07
C LYS A 179 8.37 -13.98 -3.04
N GLY A 180 8.44 -12.75 -2.57
CA GLY A 180 8.83 -11.62 -3.39
C GLY A 180 8.07 -11.59 -4.72
N PHE A 181 8.80 -11.45 -5.81
CA PHE A 181 8.25 -11.53 -7.17
C PHE A 181 8.36 -12.92 -7.80
N GLU A 182 8.15 -13.98 -7.03
CA GLU A 182 8.04 -15.35 -7.56
C GLU A 182 6.99 -15.45 -8.66
N THR A 183 5.95 -14.59 -8.63
CA THR A 183 4.97 -14.42 -9.73
C THR A 183 5.60 -14.07 -11.09
N PHE A 184 6.83 -13.55 -11.10
CA PHE A 184 7.66 -13.35 -12.30
C PHE A 184 8.88 -14.27 -12.36
N GLY A 185 8.91 -15.34 -11.54
CA GLY A 185 10.07 -16.22 -11.42
C GLY A 185 11.28 -15.57 -10.75
N LEU A 186 11.07 -14.53 -9.93
CA LEU A 186 12.09 -13.75 -9.24
C LEU A 186 11.84 -13.76 -7.72
N PRO A 187 11.97 -14.93 -7.04
CA PRO A 187 11.58 -15.09 -5.64
C PRO A 187 12.46 -14.29 -4.65
N ASN A 188 13.61 -13.79 -5.07
CA ASN A 188 14.50 -13.00 -4.23
C ASN A 188 14.32 -11.49 -4.42
N SER A 189 13.66 -11.07 -5.49
CA SER A 189 13.41 -9.67 -5.79
C SER A 189 12.23 -9.13 -5.00
N GLU A 190 12.34 -7.89 -4.50
CA GLU A 190 11.27 -7.23 -3.75
C GLU A 190 11.25 -5.72 -4.01
N LEU A 191 10.16 -5.06 -3.67
CA LEU A 191 10.09 -3.61 -3.71
C LEU A 191 10.82 -3.00 -2.51
N SER A 192 11.47 -1.87 -2.75
CA SER A 192 12.07 -1.08 -1.68
C SER A 192 11.06 -0.72 -0.59
N VAL A 193 11.51 -0.73 0.66
CA VAL A 193 10.74 -0.21 1.80
C VAL A 193 11.05 1.26 2.01
N THR A 194 10.14 1.99 2.65
CA THR A 194 10.33 3.42 2.95
C THR A 194 10.31 3.65 4.45
N LEU A 195 11.27 4.41 4.95
CA LEU A 195 11.15 5.11 6.22
C LEU A 195 10.66 6.53 5.94
N THR A 196 9.37 6.78 6.18
CA THR A 196 8.80 8.12 6.05
C THR A 196 9.30 9.00 7.19
N PHE A 197 9.31 10.31 6.97
CA PHE A 197 9.70 11.27 8.01
C PHE A 197 9.00 12.60 7.82
N GLN A 198 8.96 13.39 8.86
CA GLN A 198 8.42 14.75 8.82
C GLN A 198 9.54 15.77 9.02
N THR A 199 9.45 16.91 8.34
CA THR A 199 10.26 18.09 8.60
C THR A 199 9.38 19.22 9.07
N LYS A 200 9.86 20.00 10.07
CA LYS A 200 9.24 21.27 10.48
C LYS A 200 10.21 22.41 10.26
N GLY A 201 9.69 23.60 10.10
CA GLY A 201 10.48 24.83 9.95
C GLY A 201 10.88 25.18 8.51
N ILE A 202 10.59 24.31 7.52
CA ILE A 202 10.73 24.62 6.10
C ILE A 202 9.33 24.80 5.51
N SER A 203 9.01 25.98 5.00
CA SER A 203 7.75 26.22 4.29
C SER A 203 7.77 25.65 2.87
N VAL A 204 6.61 25.56 2.23
CA VAL A 204 6.49 25.16 0.83
C VAL A 204 7.28 26.09 -0.09
N GLU A 205 7.22 27.40 0.18
CA GLU A 205 7.93 28.44 -0.58
C GLU A 205 9.44 28.29 -0.44
N GLN A 206 9.93 28.10 0.78
CA GLN A 206 11.35 27.86 1.04
C GLN A 206 11.83 26.57 0.34
N LEU A 207 11.03 25.51 0.35
CA LEU A 207 11.39 24.26 -0.34
C LEU A 207 11.48 24.44 -1.86
N LYS A 208 10.58 25.24 -2.46
CA LYS A 208 10.65 25.62 -3.88
C LYS A 208 11.92 26.43 -4.20
N GLU A 209 12.29 27.35 -3.33
CA GLU A 209 13.52 28.13 -3.48
C GLU A 209 14.78 27.25 -3.41
N ILE A 210 14.81 26.31 -2.46
CA ILE A 210 15.88 25.33 -2.31
C ILE A 210 16.01 24.47 -3.57
N GLU A 211 14.90 23.91 -4.07
CA GLU A 211 14.92 23.12 -5.32
C GLU A 211 15.40 23.96 -6.51
N SER A 212 14.86 25.17 -6.66
CA SER A 212 15.24 26.09 -7.74
C SER A 212 16.71 26.49 -7.67
N HIS A 213 17.28 26.65 -6.48
CA HIS A 213 18.70 26.87 -6.28
C HIS A 213 19.53 25.71 -6.83
N TYR A 214 19.19 24.47 -6.48
CA TYR A 214 19.90 23.28 -6.96
C TYR A 214 19.71 23.07 -8.48
N LEU A 215 18.50 23.28 -9.01
CA LEU A 215 18.23 23.18 -10.46
C LEU A 215 19.13 24.15 -11.25
N ARG A 216 19.26 25.41 -10.81
CA ARG A 216 20.15 26.40 -11.47
C ARG A 216 21.59 25.94 -11.44
N ARG A 217 22.08 25.47 -10.31
CA ARG A 217 23.47 25.03 -10.12
C ARG A 217 23.80 23.80 -10.96
N PHE A 218 22.99 22.77 -10.90
CA PHE A 218 23.23 21.52 -11.63
C PHE A 218 23.10 21.66 -13.15
N THR A 219 22.30 22.61 -13.61
CA THR A 219 22.14 22.88 -15.07
C THR A 219 23.14 23.91 -15.60
N ASN A 220 24.02 24.45 -14.75
CA ASN A 220 25.10 25.36 -15.13
C ASN A 220 26.44 24.58 -15.25
N PRO A 221 26.96 24.36 -16.47
CA PRO A 221 28.22 23.63 -16.65
C PRO A 221 29.45 24.40 -16.10
N ALA A 222 29.34 25.70 -15.85
CA ALA A 222 30.41 26.51 -15.25
C ALA A 222 30.48 26.40 -13.71
N ASP A 223 29.46 25.87 -13.05
CA ASP A 223 29.50 25.59 -11.61
C ASP A 223 30.25 24.28 -11.34
N THR A 224 31.56 24.34 -11.25
CA THR A 224 32.44 23.18 -11.08
C THR A 224 32.11 22.37 -9.84
N GLN A 225 31.68 23.02 -8.76
CA GLN A 225 31.27 22.33 -7.52
C GLN A 225 30.00 21.52 -7.75
N ALA A 226 28.99 22.10 -8.41
CA ALA A 226 27.73 21.39 -8.70
C ALA A 226 27.96 20.24 -9.69
N GLN A 227 28.84 20.40 -10.68
CA GLN A 227 29.23 19.33 -11.59
C GLN A 227 29.95 18.17 -10.84
N ASN A 228 30.79 18.47 -9.86
CA ASN A 228 31.38 17.46 -9.01
C ASN A 228 30.32 16.71 -8.17
N TRP A 229 29.31 17.41 -7.64
CA TRP A 229 28.19 16.79 -6.91
C TRP A 229 27.36 15.85 -7.82
N LEU A 230 27.13 16.25 -9.06
CA LEU A 230 26.50 15.39 -10.08
C LEU A 230 27.32 14.12 -10.32
N ASN A 231 28.63 14.24 -10.44
CA ASN A 231 29.52 13.09 -10.64
C ASN A 231 29.50 12.14 -9.43
N ILE A 232 29.47 12.65 -8.20
CA ILE A 232 29.32 11.81 -6.99
C ILE A 232 27.97 11.08 -7.04
N ALA A 233 26.87 11.80 -7.30
CA ALA A 233 25.54 11.19 -7.39
C ALA A 233 25.42 10.19 -8.54
N ALA A 234 26.18 10.36 -9.61
CA ALA A 234 26.28 9.43 -10.74
C ALA A 234 27.28 8.26 -10.50
N GLY A 235 27.92 8.18 -9.33
CA GLY A 235 28.93 7.15 -9.06
C GLY A 235 30.15 7.25 -9.98
N ASN A 236 30.52 8.46 -10.40
CA ASN A 236 31.58 8.77 -11.36
C ASN A 236 31.36 8.17 -12.76
N ASN A 237 30.12 7.88 -13.13
CA ASN A 237 29.72 7.43 -14.47
C ASN A 237 29.19 8.63 -15.27
N SER A 238 29.90 8.98 -16.36
CA SER A 238 29.56 10.17 -17.19
C SER A 238 28.21 10.05 -17.90
N GLU A 239 27.80 8.86 -18.31
CA GLU A 239 26.51 8.63 -18.94
C GLU A 239 25.37 8.82 -17.92
N LEU A 240 25.53 8.27 -16.73
CA LEU A 240 24.56 8.48 -15.65
C LEU A 240 24.51 9.94 -15.21
N ALA A 241 25.64 10.66 -15.15
CA ALA A 241 25.67 12.09 -14.88
C ALA A 241 24.86 12.88 -15.92
N GLN A 242 25.05 12.57 -17.21
CA GLN A 242 24.28 13.20 -18.28
C GLN A 242 22.77 12.88 -18.18
N ASN A 243 22.41 11.64 -17.84
CA ASN A 243 21.02 11.24 -17.63
C ASN A 243 20.39 11.98 -16.44
N LEU A 244 21.13 12.18 -15.34
CA LEU A 244 20.70 13.00 -14.22
C LEU A 244 20.44 14.45 -14.64
N ILE A 245 21.36 15.08 -15.38
CA ILE A 245 21.18 16.45 -15.92
C ILE A 245 19.91 16.53 -16.79
N ASN A 246 19.74 15.57 -17.70
CA ASN A 246 18.57 15.51 -18.59
C ASN A 246 17.25 15.37 -17.78
N SER A 247 17.28 14.65 -16.66
CA SER A 247 16.10 14.48 -15.79
C SER A 247 15.67 15.75 -15.04
N LEU A 248 16.54 16.79 -15.01
CA LEU A 248 16.22 18.09 -14.38
C LEU A 248 15.40 19.00 -15.29
N ARG A 249 15.22 18.64 -16.57
CA ARG A 249 14.50 19.45 -17.55
C ARG A 249 13.29 18.74 -18.10
N GLU A 250 12.28 19.51 -18.47
CA GLU A 250 11.15 19.07 -19.26
C GLU A 250 11.56 18.95 -20.75
N LYS A 251 10.75 18.31 -21.57
CA LYS A 251 11.00 18.15 -23.02
C LYS A 251 11.16 19.48 -23.77
N ASN A 252 10.54 20.55 -23.27
CA ASN A 252 10.64 21.91 -23.81
C ASN A 252 11.88 22.69 -23.33
N GLY A 253 12.76 22.04 -22.54
CA GLY A 253 13.98 22.65 -21.99
C GLY A 253 13.82 23.43 -20.68
N SER A 254 12.59 23.70 -20.22
CA SER A 254 12.35 24.33 -18.92
C SER A 254 12.76 23.44 -17.77
N TRP A 255 12.99 24.01 -16.58
CA TRP A 255 13.28 23.21 -15.39
C TRP A 255 12.06 22.38 -14.98
N ARG A 256 12.31 21.14 -14.55
CA ARG A 256 11.31 20.27 -13.99
C ARG A 256 11.08 20.60 -12.52
N ASN A 257 10.44 21.74 -12.26
CA ASN A 257 10.12 22.17 -10.92
C ASN A 257 9.11 21.25 -10.24
N MET A 258 9.15 21.21 -8.89
CA MET A 258 8.12 20.54 -8.10
C MET A 258 6.74 21.14 -8.39
N TYR A 259 5.73 20.29 -8.29
CA TYR A 259 4.33 20.69 -8.38
C TYR A 259 3.76 20.73 -6.96
N ALA A 260 3.36 21.90 -6.51
CA ALA A 260 2.78 22.10 -5.19
C ALA A 260 1.38 22.68 -5.34
N VAL A 261 0.40 22.00 -4.77
CA VAL A 261 -1.02 22.35 -4.81
C VAL A 261 -1.65 22.01 -3.48
N ASP A 262 -2.48 22.91 -2.97
CA ASP A 262 -3.31 22.72 -1.78
C ASP A 262 -2.55 22.02 -0.62
N ASP A 263 -2.79 20.72 -0.43
CA ASP A 263 -2.27 19.95 0.70
C ASP A 263 -1.12 18.99 0.33
N TYR A 264 -0.52 19.10 -0.90
CA TYR A 264 0.56 18.19 -1.31
C TYR A 264 1.59 18.80 -2.28
N ILE A 265 2.74 18.14 -2.36
CA ILE A 265 3.83 18.48 -3.28
C ILE A 265 4.33 17.20 -3.95
N ASP A 266 4.43 17.23 -5.28
CA ASP A 266 5.14 16.22 -6.08
C ASP A 266 6.51 16.77 -6.49
N VAL A 267 7.57 16.21 -5.95
CA VAL A 267 8.94 16.52 -6.38
C VAL A 267 9.22 15.77 -7.68
N ARG A 268 9.36 16.52 -8.76
CA ARG A 268 9.47 15.96 -10.12
C ARG A 268 10.91 15.79 -10.59
N SER A 269 11.81 16.65 -10.09
CA SER A 269 13.22 16.64 -10.44
C SER A 269 14.04 15.78 -9.48
N LYS A 270 15.24 15.39 -9.90
CA LYS A 270 16.24 14.74 -9.03
C LYS A 270 17.12 15.74 -8.28
N ALA A 271 16.83 17.05 -8.33
CA ALA A 271 17.71 18.08 -7.76
C ALA A 271 18.00 17.87 -6.27
N LEU A 272 16.95 17.66 -5.46
CA LEU A 272 17.11 17.39 -4.02
C LEU A 272 17.85 16.06 -3.77
N SER A 273 17.55 15.03 -4.56
CA SER A 273 18.20 13.71 -4.47
C SER A 273 19.69 13.81 -4.77
N ILE A 274 20.09 14.50 -5.85
CA ILE A 274 21.49 14.73 -6.23
C ILE A 274 22.22 15.48 -5.10
N ALA A 275 21.63 16.55 -4.58
CA ALA A 275 22.22 17.34 -3.51
C ALA A 275 22.43 16.53 -2.23
N TYR A 276 21.45 15.72 -1.84
CA TYR A 276 21.56 14.83 -0.69
C TYR A 276 22.66 13.77 -0.88
N HIS A 277 22.67 13.08 -2.03
CA HIS A 277 23.66 12.05 -2.30
C HIS A 277 25.08 12.61 -2.41
N ALA A 278 25.25 13.82 -2.96
CA ALA A 278 26.52 14.53 -2.90
C ALA A 278 26.96 14.84 -1.47
N PHE A 279 26.04 15.30 -0.60
CA PHE A 279 26.30 15.50 0.83
C PHE A 279 26.70 14.19 1.53
N ARG A 280 26.07 13.07 1.15
CA ARG A 280 26.39 11.73 1.68
C ARG A 280 27.69 11.17 1.13
N GLY A 281 28.16 11.64 -0.02
CA GLY A 281 29.28 11.04 -0.74
C GLY A 281 28.96 9.66 -1.34
N THR A 282 27.68 9.41 -1.72
CA THR A 282 27.20 8.11 -2.22
C THR A 282 26.49 8.27 -3.56
N PRO A 283 26.51 7.24 -4.44
CA PRO A 283 25.74 7.27 -5.68
C PRO A 283 24.23 7.34 -5.42
N LEU A 284 23.49 7.99 -6.32
CA LEU A 284 22.02 7.96 -6.37
C LEU A 284 21.57 6.65 -7.07
N SER A 285 21.87 5.55 -6.43
CA SER A 285 21.53 4.20 -6.89
C SER A 285 21.14 3.36 -5.69
N LEU A 286 19.96 2.79 -5.72
CA LEU A 286 19.44 1.95 -4.63
C LEU A 286 20.32 0.71 -4.44
N GLU A 287 20.72 0.06 -5.53
CA GLU A 287 21.58 -1.13 -5.54
C GLU A 287 22.98 -0.86 -4.97
N LEU A 288 23.61 0.28 -5.37
CA LEU A 288 24.98 0.58 -4.96
C LEU A 288 25.08 1.17 -3.56
N SER A 289 24.06 1.92 -3.14
CA SER A 289 24.08 2.67 -1.87
C SER A 289 23.24 2.04 -0.77
N GLY A 290 22.40 1.06 -1.10
CA GLY A 290 21.46 0.42 -0.18
C GLY A 290 20.31 1.32 0.26
N SER A 291 20.40 2.64 0.02
CA SER A 291 19.34 3.62 0.31
C SER A 291 19.44 4.81 -0.63
N ILE A 292 18.29 5.43 -0.92
CA ILE A 292 18.22 6.68 -1.68
C ILE A 292 17.18 7.62 -1.10
N LEU A 293 17.47 8.92 -1.20
CA LEU A 293 16.43 9.95 -1.17
C LEU A 293 15.88 10.08 -2.60
N ASP A 294 14.73 9.48 -2.86
CA ASP A 294 14.07 9.51 -4.18
C ASP A 294 13.27 10.80 -4.39
N ASN A 295 12.65 10.95 -5.55
CA ASN A 295 11.65 11.98 -5.77
C ASN A 295 10.55 11.85 -4.72
N ALA A 296 10.31 12.91 -3.98
CA ALA A 296 9.39 12.87 -2.86
C ALA A 296 7.93 13.09 -3.30
N ASN A 297 7.04 12.31 -2.70
CA ASN A 297 5.64 12.66 -2.54
C ASN A 297 5.49 13.24 -1.11
N ILE A 298 5.10 14.50 -0.99
CA ILE A 298 5.08 15.23 0.27
C ILE A 298 3.66 15.64 0.60
N ALA A 299 3.16 15.25 1.76
CA ALA A 299 1.93 15.79 2.32
C ALA A 299 2.23 17.07 3.13
N VAL A 300 1.43 18.11 2.90
CA VAL A 300 1.51 19.37 3.63
C VAL A 300 0.53 19.31 4.80
N LEU A 301 1.07 19.17 6.00
CA LEU A 301 0.28 19.02 7.23
C LEU A 301 0.21 20.33 8.00
N PRO A 302 -0.77 20.52 8.92
CA PRO A 302 -0.86 21.71 9.75
C PRO A 302 0.43 22.00 10.53
N GLY A 303 0.65 23.28 10.86
CA GLY A 303 1.80 23.69 11.67
C GLY A 303 3.13 23.70 10.90
N ASN A 304 3.10 23.99 9.62
CA ASN A 304 4.31 24.06 8.75
C ASN A 304 5.11 22.74 8.79
N THR A 305 4.39 21.63 8.70
CA THR A 305 4.94 20.27 8.72
C THR A 305 4.84 19.64 7.34
N LEU A 306 5.95 19.18 6.80
CA LEU A 306 6.03 18.45 5.54
C LEU A 306 6.29 16.97 5.83
N SER A 307 5.42 16.08 5.40
CA SER A 307 5.58 14.62 5.55
C SER A 307 6.08 14.01 4.25
N TRP A 308 7.24 13.34 4.33
CA TRP A 308 8.03 12.87 3.19
C TRP A 308 7.89 11.37 2.98
N ASN A 309 7.43 10.96 1.81
CA ASN A 309 7.53 9.59 1.31
C ASN A 309 8.65 9.54 0.27
N ALA A 310 9.91 9.43 0.72
CA ALA A 310 11.07 9.61 -0.15
C ALA A 310 12.30 8.77 0.21
N LEU A 311 12.52 8.40 1.48
CA LEU A 311 13.72 7.66 1.88
C LEU A 311 13.50 6.15 1.68
N LEU A 312 14.02 5.64 0.57
CA LEU A 312 13.90 4.25 0.15
C LEU A 312 15.11 3.44 0.61
N PHE A 313 14.87 2.18 1.00
CA PHE A 313 15.90 1.20 1.31
C PHE A 313 15.75 -0.02 0.43
N ASP A 314 16.88 -0.51 -0.09
CA ASP A 314 16.95 -1.76 -0.82
C ASP A 314 16.74 -2.94 0.13
N VAL A 315 15.85 -3.83 -0.24
CA VAL A 315 15.55 -5.06 0.49
C VAL A 315 15.27 -6.20 -0.47
N ASN A 316 15.71 -7.38 -0.13
CA ASN A 316 15.26 -8.59 -0.79
C ASN A 316 13.98 -9.15 -0.15
N ALA A 317 13.41 -10.18 -0.75
CA ALA A 317 12.15 -10.77 -0.30
C ALA A 317 12.20 -11.31 1.14
N ASP A 318 13.34 -11.91 1.58
CA ASP A 318 13.48 -12.40 2.95
C ASP A 318 13.57 -11.25 3.96
N GLN A 319 14.25 -10.17 3.59
CA GLN A 319 14.34 -8.97 4.43
C GLN A 319 12.98 -8.30 4.58
N ALA A 320 12.20 -8.13 3.49
CA ALA A 320 10.85 -7.56 3.55
C ALA A 320 9.91 -8.40 4.42
N GLU A 321 9.94 -9.73 4.26
CA GLU A 321 9.16 -10.65 5.09
C GLU A 321 9.55 -10.57 6.57
N ASN A 322 10.85 -10.51 6.87
CA ASN A 322 11.33 -10.39 8.25
C ASN A 322 10.95 -9.04 8.88
N LEU A 323 11.04 -7.95 8.13
CA LEU A 323 10.59 -6.63 8.59
C LEU A 323 9.09 -6.65 8.91
N ALA A 324 8.26 -7.24 8.04
CA ALA A 324 6.82 -7.38 8.27
C ALA A 324 6.53 -8.20 9.54
N LYS A 325 7.23 -9.33 9.75
CA LYS A 325 7.12 -10.15 10.98
C LYS A 325 7.57 -9.41 12.24
N GLN A 326 8.53 -8.51 12.12
CA GLN A 326 9.08 -7.70 13.22
C GLN A 326 8.35 -6.35 13.40
N LYS A 327 7.04 -6.29 13.13
CA LYS A 327 6.20 -5.10 13.33
C LYS A 327 6.61 -3.91 12.46
N ALA A 328 7.25 -4.16 11.33
CA ALA A 328 7.80 -3.15 10.41
C ALA A 328 8.76 -2.14 11.07
N LEU A 329 9.48 -2.54 12.12
CA LEU A 329 10.42 -1.65 12.80
C LEU A 329 11.64 -1.37 11.93
N PRO A 330 12.11 -0.11 11.86
CA PRO A 330 13.34 0.24 11.16
C PRO A 330 14.56 -0.44 11.79
N THR A 331 15.50 -0.85 10.94
CA THR A 331 16.78 -1.40 11.40
C THR A 331 17.73 -0.30 11.89
N GLU A 332 18.80 -0.68 12.61
CA GLU A 332 19.83 0.28 13.00
C GLU A 332 20.52 0.97 11.80
N ALA A 333 20.67 0.27 10.67
CA ALA A 333 21.20 0.86 9.45
C ALA A 333 20.26 1.96 8.90
N MET A 334 18.95 1.73 8.94
CA MET A 334 17.94 2.72 8.55
C MET A 334 17.93 3.92 9.49
N HIS A 335 18.10 3.70 10.79
CA HIS A 335 18.26 4.78 11.76
C HIS A 335 19.53 5.60 11.54
N ARG A 336 20.66 4.98 11.19
CA ARG A 336 21.89 5.71 10.83
C ARG A 336 21.69 6.58 9.60
N GLU A 337 21.04 6.07 8.56
CA GLU A 337 20.73 6.87 7.37
C GLU A 337 19.82 8.05 7.71
N MET A 338 18.84 7.85 8.59
CA MET A 338 17.95 8.90 9.06
C MET A 338 18.69 10.03 9.80
N GLN A 339 19.83 9.74 10.45
CA GLN A 339 20.68 10.77 11.06
C GLN A 339 21.31 11.69 10.00
N PHE A 340 21.71 11.14 8.84
CA PHE A 340 22.22 11.95 7.73
C PHE A 340 21.10 12.81 7.11
N ILE A 341 19.92 12.23 6.90
CA ILE A 341 18.72 12.98 6.47
C ILE A 341 18.46 14.15 7.43
N SER A 342 18.45 13.88 8.74
CA SER A 342 18.22 14.92 9.76
C SER A 342 19.25 16.03 9.67
N LYS A 343 20.54 15.68 9.57
CA LYS A 343 21.62 16.68 9.44
C LYS A 343 21.48 17.51 8.17
N TRP A 344 21.16 16.86 7.05
CA TRP A 344 21.01 17.55 5.77
C TRP A 344 19.84 18.54 5.77
N PHE A 345 18.66 18.11 6.21
CA PHE A 345 17.49 18.98 6.30
C PHE A 345 17.67 20.12 7.31
N LYS A 346 18.36 19.90 8.42
CA LYS A 346 18.71 20.96 9.37
C LYS A 346 19.62 22.02 8.73
N ASN A 347 20.56 21.61 7.88
CA ASN A 347 21.40 22.54 7.11
C ASN A 347 20.57 23.35 6.09
N LEU A 348 19.41 22.85 5.67
CA LEU A 348 18.47 23.54 4.78
C LEU A 348 17.45 24.42 5.53
N GLY A 349 17.49 24.45 6.87
CA GLY A 349 16.63 25.29 7.70
C GLY A 349 15.53 24.55 8.46
N ALA A 350 15.46 23.20 8.40
CA ALA A 350 14.53 22.45 9.22
C ALA A 350 14.88 22.60 10.71
N THR A 351 13.89 22.91 11.54
CA THR A 351 14.02 22.94 12.99
C THR A 351 13.94 21.54 13.61
N GLU A 352 13.12 20.70 13.01
CA GLU A 352 12.89 19.31 13.44
C GLU A 352 12.83 18.36 12.25
N VAL A 353 13.34 17.13 12.44
CA VAL A 353 13.16 16.01 11.51
C VAL A 353 12.76 14.79 12.32
N ILE A 354 11.56 14.27 12.08
CA ILE A 354 10.93 13.24 12.90
C ILE A 354 10.67 12.01 12.02
N PRO A 355 11.39 10.88 12.21
CA PRO A 355 11.09 9.64 11.49
C PRO A 355 9.78 9.02 11.96
N ALA A 356 9.14 8.28 11.07
CA ALA A 356 8.04 7.39 11.44
C ALA A 356 8.55 6.24 12.34
N GLN A 357 7.63 5.64 13.08
CA GLN A 357 7.96 4.56 14.01
C GLN A 357 8.01 3.18 13.33
N GLU A 358 7.27 3.04 12.24
CA GLU A 358 7.21 1.82 11.43
C GLU A 358 7.55 2.15 9.98
N LEU A 359 8.04 1.16 9.24
CA LEU A 359 8.33 1.26 7.82
C LEU A 359 7.04 1.16 7.00
N TYR A 360 7.00 1.81 5.86
CA TYR A 360 6.08 1.51 4.80
C TYR A 360 6.65 0.37 3.95
N ILE A 361 6.11 -0.84 4.13
CA ILE A 361 6.41 -2.03 3.34
C ILE A 361 5.33 -2.13 2.26
N ARG A 362 5.74 -1.96 0.99
CA ARG A 362 4.81 -1.92 -0.15
C ARG A 362 4.32 -3.29 -0.58
N HIS A 363 5.18 -4.28 -0.43
CA HIS A 363 4.94 -5.64 -0.86
C HIS A 363 5.80 -6.58 -0.02
N ALA A 364 5.32 -7.80 0.20
CA ALA A 364 6.04 -8.88 0.86
C ALA A 364 5.53 -10.23 0.33
N GLY A 365 5.52 -10.40 -1.00
CA GLY A 365 4.91 -11.54 -1.66
C GLY A 365 3.38 -11.52 -1.64
N ASN A 366 2.73 -12.54 -2.21
CA ASN A 366 1.27 -12.65 -2.29
C ASN A 366 0.79 -14.09 -2.12
N VAL A 367 -0.43 -14.26 -1.59
CA VAL A 367 -1.04 -15.58 -1.40
C VAL A 367 -1.46 -16.21 -2.72
N THR A 368 -1.44 -17.54 -2.76
CA THR A 368 -2.05 -18.35 -3.82
C THR A 368 -3.39 -18.91 -3.35
N GLY A 369 -4.15 -19.52 -4.26
CA GLY A 369 -5.42 -20.14 -3.90
C GLY A 369 -6.58 -19.16 -3.68
N ALA A 370 -6.45 -17.92 -4.13
CA ALA A 370 -7.59 -17.01 -4.24
C ALA A 370 -8.68 -17.62 -5.14
N VAL A 371 -9.94 -17.26 -4.88
CA VAL A 371 -11.08 -17.76 -5.68
C VAL A 371 -10.89 -17.38 -7.15
N GLU A 372 -10.53 -16.13 -7.41
CA GLU A 372 -10.12 -15.67 -8.73
C GLU A 372 -9.02 -14.61 -8.60
N PRO A 373 -7.75 -14.94 -8.89
CA PRO A 373 -6.67 -13.97 -8.79
C PRO A 373 -6.85 -12.78 -9.75
N LEU A 374 -6.44 -11.61 -9.30
CA LEU A 374 -6.30 -10.42 -10.13
C LEU A 374 -4.90 -10.40 -10.76
N THR A 375 -4.82 -10.16 -12.08
CA THR A 375 -3.56 -10.01 -12.83
C THR A 375 -3.48 -8.63 -13.47
N GLY A 376 -2.28 -8.19 -13.84
CA GLY A 376 -2.13 -6.95 -14.62
C GLY A 376 -2.89 -7.00 -15.94
N ALA A 377 -2.90 -8.17 -16.60
CA ALA A 377 -3.69 -8.40 -17.81
C ALA A 377 -5.19 -8.20 -17.59
N LYS A 378 -5.75 -8.75 -16.49
CA LYS A 378 -7.16 -8.53 -16.13
C LYS A 378 -7.46 -7.05 -15.85
N MET A 379 -6.53 -6.32 -15.22
CA MET A 379 -6.68 -4.89 -15.02
C MET A 379 -6.77 -4.13 -16.35
N LEU A 380 -5.91 -4.45 -17.33
CA LEU A 380 -5.99 -3.86 -18.68
C LEU A 380 -7.24 -4.30 -19.45
N ALA A 381 -7.76 -5.48 -19.20
CA ALA A 381 -9.03 -5.93 -19.80
C ALA A 381 -10.27 -5.24 -19.23
N GLY A 382 -10.11 -4.36 -18.23
CA GLY A 382 -11.21 -3.62 -17.60
C GLY A 382 -11.73 -4.24 -16.30
N GLY A 383 -11.13 -5.33 -15.83
CA GLY A 383 -11.49 -6.02 -14.57
C GLY A 383 -12.75 -6.88 -14.67
N VAL A 384 -13.55 -6.92 -13.62
CA VAL A 384 -14.82 -7.68 -13.60
C VAL A 384 -15.88 -6.99 -14.45
N SER A 385 -16.91 -7.74 -14.86
CA SER A 385 -18.00 -7.20 -15.66
C SER A 385 -18.75 -6.06 -14.94
N PRO A 386 -19.28 -5.07 -15.66
CA PRO A 386 -19.98 -3.94 -15.02
C PRO A 386 -21.17 -4.32 -14.14
N ASP A 387 -21.83 -5.44 -14.41
CA ASP A 387 -22.97 -5.95 -13.63
C ASP A 387 -22.55 -6.72 -12.37
N GLU A 388 -21.27 -6.99 -12.20
CA GLU A 388 -20.66 -7.60 -11.00
C GLU A 388 -19.75 -6.63 -10.23
N ALA A 389 -19.38 -5.51 -10.85
CA ALA A 389 -18.45 -4.55 -10.30
C ALA A 389 -18.94 -3.91 -8.99
N ASN A 390 -18.08 -3.87 -8.00
CA ASN A 390 -18.29 -3.24 -6.69
C ASN A 390 -17.67 -1.85 -6.61
N GLY A 391 -16.85 -1.48 -7.58
CA GLY A 391 -16.22 -0.19 -7.76
C GLY A 391 -15.27 -0.20 -8.96
N THR A 392 -14.72 0.96 -9.29
CA THR A 392 -13.70 1.13 -10.33
C THR A 392 -12.47 1.79 -9.72
N PHE A 393 -11.29 1.36 -10.15
CA PHE A 393 -10.02 1.92 -9.72
C PHE A 393 -9.08 2.10 -10.91
N GLY A 394 -8.32 3.20 -10.92
CA GLY A 394 -7.31 3.47 -11.95
C GLY A 394 -5.96 3.72 -11.32
N TYR A 395 -4.94 2.99 -11.76
CA TYR A 395 -3.58 3.21 -11.29
C TYR A 395 -2.54 2.71 -12.28
N HIS A 396 -1.45 3.45 -12.45
CA HIS A 396 -0.34 3.03 -13.31
C HIS A 396 0.30 1.74 -12.77
N PHE A 397 0.95 0.97 -13.65
CA PHE A 397 1.84 -0.11 -13.24
C PHE A 397 3.12 0.47 -12.62
N ASP A 398 2.94 1.24 -11.55
CA ASP A 398 4.03 1.86 -10.81
C ASP A 398 4.67 0.85 -9.87
N ILE A 399 5.89 0.48 -10.20
CA ILE A 399 6.74 -0.41 -9.40
C ILE A 399 7.93 0.41 -8.92
N ARG A 400 7.78 1.03 -7.77
CA ARG A 400 8.79 1.91 -7.20
C ARG A 400 10.11 1.18 -6.93
N GLY A 401 11.19 1.66 -7.54
CA GLY A 401 12.50 1.02 -7.48
C GLY A 401 12.73 -0.07 -8.54
N GLY A 402 11.69 -0.45 -9.29
CA GLY A 402 11.73 -1.53 -10.28
C GLY A 402 11.69 -2.92 -9.65
N ILE A 403 11.59 -3.95 -10.48
CA ILE A 403 11.77 -5.36 -10.08
C ILE A 403 13.15 -5.80 -10.57
N GLN A 404 14.08 -6.00 -9.65
CA GLN A 404 15.45 -6.38 -9.98
C GLN A 404 15.47 -7.71 -10.76
N GLY A 405 16.16 -7.72 -11.88
CA GLY A 405 16.29 -8.91 -12.74
C GLY A 405 15.15 -9.11 -13.74
N LEU A 406 14.01 -8.37 -13.66
CA LEU A 406 12.88 -8.58 -14.56
C LEU A 406 13.23 -8.37 -16.04
N GLY A 407 13.99 -7.33 -16.36
CA GLY A 407 14.42 -7.06 -17.75
C GLY A 407 15.29 -8.19 -18.31
N ARG A 408 16.27 -8.71 -17.54
CA ARG A 408 17.10 -9.85 -17.96
C ARG A 408 16.25 -11.09 -18.20
N ARG A 409 15.37 -11.43 -17.26
CA ARG A 409 14.48 -12.59 -17.39
C ARG A 409 13.54 -12.44 -18.60
N ALA A 410 13.04 -11.23 -18.86
CA ALA A 410 12.22 -10.97 -20.04
C ALA A 410 12.97 -11.32 -21.34
N ILE A 411 14.21 -10.87 -21.47
CA ILE A 411 15.08 -11.19 -22.62
C ILE A 411 15.31 -12.70 -22.73
N GLU A 412 15.64 -13.37 -21.63
CA GLU A 412 15.82 -14.84 -21.57
C GLU A 412 14.57 -15.61 -22.03
N LYS A 413 13.38 -15.03 -21.81
CA LYS A 413 12.09 -15.59 -22.23
C LYS A 413 11.63 -15.11 -23.64
N GLY A 414 12.49 -14.40 -24.38
CA GLY A 414 12.23 -13.95 -25.75
C GLY A 414 11.37 -12.68 -25.87
N PHE A 415 11.28 -11.91 -24.80
CA PHE A 415 10.57 -10.61 -24.82
C PHE A 415 11.53 -9.43 -25.02
N GLU A 416 12.25 -9.42 -26.14
CA GLU A 416 13.04 -8.27 -26.52
C GLU A 416 12.13 -7.06 -26.75
N ASN A 417 12.44 -5.93 -26.12
CA ASN A 417 11.72 -4.65 -26.20
C ASN A 417 10.31 -4.58 -25.58
N ILE A 418 9.83 -5.60 -24.88
CA ILE A 418 8.57 -5.52 -24.13
C ILE A 418 8.86 -5.10 -22.68
N LEU A 419 9.42 -3.94 -22.51
CA LEU A 419 9.27 -3.23 -21.26
C LEU A 419 7.88 -2.60 -21.30
N PHE A 420 6.94 -3.13 -20.54
CA PHE A 420 5.62 -2.50 -20.27
C PHE A 420 5.82 -1.20 -19.48
N LEU A 421 6.76 -0.37 -19.94
CA LEU A 421 7.13 0.87 -19.27
C LEU A 421 6.05 1.94 -19.43
N HIS A 422 5.17 1.82 -20.45
CA HIS A 422 4.09 2.78 -20.70
C HIS A 422 2.84 2.12 -21.30
N PRO A 423 2.25 1.08 -20.68
CA PRO A 423 0.94 0.61 -21.11
C PRO A 423 -0.09 1.73 -20.89
N PRO A 424 -1.27 1.66 -21.53
CA PRO A 424 -2.36 2.54 -21.16
C PRO A 424 -2.64 2.40 -19.64
N LEU A 425 -3.09 3.49 -19.02
CA LEU A 425 -3.46 3.48 -17.61
C LEU A 425 -4.57 2.43 -17.39
N PRO A 426 -4.33 1.37 -16.60
CA PRO A 426 -5.38 0.45 -16.26
C PRO A 426 -6.48 1.18 -15.47
N LEU A 427 -7.70 1.11 -16.00
CA LEU A 427 -8.90 1.61 -15.36
C LEU A 427 -9.89 0.46 -15.28
N PHE A 428 -9.95 -0.20 -14.14
CA PHE A 428 -10.60 -1.50 -14.01
C PHE A 428 -11.64 -1.55 -12.91
N ASN A 429 -12.68 -2.31 -13.17
CA ASN A 429 -13.70 -2.65 -12.20
C ASN A 429 -13.18 -3.76 -11.28
N PHE A 430 -13.51 -3.71 -9.99
CA PHE A 430 -13.09 -4.72 -9.04
C PHE A 430 -14.26 -5.38 -8.32
N GLY A 431 -14.04 -6.62 -7.91
CA GLY A 431 -14.86 -7.42 -7.02
C GLY A 431 -14.04 -7.90 -5.82
N ILE A 432 -14.48 -8.98 -5.16
CA ILE A 432 -13.86 -9.52 -3.94
C ILE A 432 -13.08 -10.82 -4.17
N GLN A 433 -13.20 -11.45 -5.33
CA GLN A 433 -12.78 -12.84 -5.52
C GLN A 433 -11.27 -13.07 -5.35
N HIS A 434 -10.44 -12.04 -5.60
CA HIS A 434 -9.00 -12.09 -5.37
C HIS A 434 -8.62 -12.00 -3.88
N ALA A 435 -9.54 -11.57 -3.02
CA ALA A 435 -9.35 -11.48 -1.58
C ALA A 435 -9.83 -12.75 -0.84
N LEU A 436 -10.65 -13.60 -1.45
CA LEU A 436 -11.22 -14.81 -0.84
C LEU A 436 -10.35 -16.03 -1.11
N ILE A 437 -10.13 -16.87 -0.11
CA ILE A 437 -9.23 -18.04 -0.17
C ILE A 437 -10.03 -19.33 -0.29
N LYS A 438 -9.91 -20.06 -1.42
CA LYS A 438 -10.65 -21.32 -1.69
C LYS A 438 -10.51 -22.35 -0.58
N ASP A 439 -9.26 -22.62 -0.18
CA ASP A 439 -8.95 -23.70 0.75
C ASP A 439 -9.15 -23.31 2.22
N VAL A 440 -9.48 -22.03 2.49
CA VAL A 440 -9.81 -21.51 3.82
C VAL A 440 -11.05 -20.61 3.71
N PRO A 441 -12.23 -21.20 3.51
CA PRO A 441 -13.43 -20.50 3.02
C PRO A 441 -14.06 -19.51 4.00
N ASN A 442 -13.49 -19.32 5.18
CA ASN A 442 -13.87 -18.29 6.14
C ASN A 442 -12.76 -17.24 6.37
N LEU A 443 -11.81 -17.15 5.44
CA LEU A 443 -10.71 -16.18 5.47
C LEU A 443 -10.76 -15.28 4.22
N ALA A 444 -10.66 -13.96 4.45
CA ALA A 444 -10.34 -12.98 3.42
C ALA A 444 -8.98 -12.33 3.70
N VAL A 445 -8.19 -12.08 2.66
CA VAL A 445 -6.91 -11.35 2.72
C VAL A 445 -7.07 -10.00 2.02
N ILE A 446 -6.97 -8.90 2.76
CA ILE A 446 -7.17 -7.52 2.25
C ILE A 446 -5.89 -6.72 2.49
N SER A 447 -4.90 -6.93 1.65
CA SER A 447 -3.58 -6.30 1.78
C SER A 447 -2.79 -6.42 0.47
N PRO A 448 -1.60 -5.83 0.37
CA PRO A 448 -0.69 -6.07 -0.76
C PRO A 448 -0.43 -7.55 -1.05
N ALA A 449 -0.52 -8.40 -0.03
CA ALA A 449 -0.29 -9.84 -0.15
C ALA A 449 -1.54 -10.67 -0.54
N SER A 450 -2.64 -10.03 -0.93
CA SER A 450 -3.84 -10.70 -1.46
C SER A 450 -3.55 -11.47 -2.76
N GLY A 451 -4.53 -12.11 -3.36
CA GLY A 451 -4.38 -12.90 -4.60
C GLY A 451 -4.14 -12.04 -5.84
N MET A 452 -3.10 -11.21 -5.78
CA MET A 452 -2.68 -10.29 -6.85
C MET A 452 -1.42 -10.82 -7.50
N ILE A 453 -1.49 -11.13 -8.79
CA ILE A 453 -0.42 -11.79 -9.55
C ILE A 453 0.17 -10.81 -10.56
N GLY A 454 1.47 -10.89 -10.79
CA GLY A 454 2.16 -10.08 -11.77
C GLY A 454 2.07 -8.58 -11.46
N TYR A 455 1.74 -7.79 -12.44
CA TYR A 455 1.62 -6.33 -12.31
C TYR A 455 0.41 -5.86 -11.49
N ALA A 456 -0.51 -6.75 -11.10
CA ALA A 456 -1.60 -6.37 -10.20
C ALA A 456 -1.11 -5.88 -8.83
N CYS A 457 0.11 -6.23 -8.42
CA CYS A 457 0.74 -5.71 -7.20
C CYS A 457 0.84 -4.18 -7.20
N SER A 458 0.88 -3.53 -8.36
CA SER A 458 0.93 -2.06 -8.47
C SER A 458 -0.33 -1.39 -7.90
N ALA A 459 -1.51 -1.93 -8.18
CA ALA A 459 -2.77 -1.49 -7.56
C ALA A 459 -2.92 -2.08 -6.14
N GLY A 460 -2.46 -3.31 -5.94
CA GLY A 460 -2.57 -4.05 -4.69
C GLY A 460 -1.90 -3.39 -3.49
N ARG A 461 -0.88 -2.57 -3.70
CA ARG A 461 -0.23 -1.79 -2.63
C ARG A 461 -0.96 -0.49 -2.27
N ILE A 462 -2.00 -0.10 -3.02
CA ILE A 462 -2.68 1.19 -2.83
C ILE A 462 -3.83 1.05 -1.83
N VAL A 463 -3.81 1.92 -0.82
CA VAL A 463 -4.78 1.88 0.29
C VAL A 463 -6.20 2.12 -0.21
N GLU A 464 -6.42 3.10 -1.10
CA GLU A 464 -7.75 3.39 -1.65
C GLU A 464 -8.38 2.17 -2.33
N PHE A 465 -7.59 1.44 -3.15
CA PHE A 465 -8.06 0.21 -3.79
C PHE A 465 -8.46 -0.85 -2.75
N ASN A 466 -7.57 -1.13 -1.79
CA ASN A 466 -7.85 -2.11 -0.74
C ASN A 466 -9.01 -1.70 0.18
N CYS A 467 -9.23 -0.40 0.42
CA CYS A 467 -10.42 0.06 1.14
C CYS A 467 -11.71 -0.20 0.36
N GLY A 468 -11.67 -0.08 -0.96
CA GLY A 468 -12.79 -0.45 -1.83
C GLY A 468 -13.10 -1.94 -1.76
N VAL A 469 -12.08 -2.78 -1.87
CA VAL A 469 -12.20 -4.23 -1.67
C VAL A 469 -12.69 -4.54 -0.25
N GLY A 470 -12.15 -3.86 0.75
CA GLY A 470 -12.54 -3.99 2.15
C GLY A 470 -14.01 -3.69 2.42
N GLN A 471 -14.57 -2.62 1.78
CA GLN A 471 -16.02 -2.37 1.85
C GLN A 471 -16.82 -3.58 1.38
N SER A 472 -16.43 -4.13 0.25
CA SER A 472 -17.13 -5.23 -0.41
C SER A 472 -16.99 -6.54 0.36
N VAL A 473 -15.79 -6.85 0.86
CA VAL A 473 -15.53 -8.03 1.72
C VAL A 473 -16.30 -7.92 3.05
N GLY A 474 -16.36 -6.75 3.66
CA GLY A 474 -17.14 -6.53 4.88
C GLY A 474 -18.63 -6.85 4.67
N ILE A 475 -19.20 -6.41 3.53
CA ILE A 475 -20.57 -6.76 3.14
C ILE A 475 -20.72 -8.27 2.93
N ALA A 476 -19.75 -8.91 2.24
CA ALA A 476 -19.77 -10.36 2.02
C ALA A 476 -19.72 -11.16 3.33
N ILE A 477 -18.91 -10.74 4.30
CA ILE A 477 -18.86 -11.33 5.64
C ILE A 477 -20.22 -11.22 6.36
N ALA A 478 -20.87 -10.07 6.30
CA ALA A 478 -22.20 -9.88 6.89
C ALA A 478 -23.27 -10.76 6.21
N LEU A 479 -23.19 -10.93 4.88
CA LEU A 479 -24.02 -11.86 4.13
C LEU A 479 -23.80 -13.29 4.59
N SER A 480 -22.55 -13.74 4.60
CA SER A 480 -22.17 -15.10 5.02
C SER A 480 -22.65 -15.40 6.44
N LEU A 481 -22.44 -14.51 7.41
CA LEU A 481 -22.91 -14.69 8.78
C LEU A 481 -24.43 -14.71 8.91
N SER A 482 -25.15 -13.87 8.16
CA SER A 482 -26.61 -13.79 8.25
C SER A 482 -27.33 -14.92 7.52
N GLN A 483 -26.69 -15.53 6.52
CA GLN A 483 -27.24 -16.62 5.69
C GLN A 483 -26.69 -18.00 6.08
N THR A 484 -25.70 -18.03 6.98
CA THR A 484 -24.98 -19.27 7.37
C THR A 484 -24.34 -20.00 6.17
N SER A 485 -23.81 -19.22 5.21
CA SER A 485 -23.11 -19.72 4.01
C SER A 485 -21.60 -19.53 4.15
N LEU A 486 -20.82 -20.21 3.31
CA LEU A 486 -19.38 -19.97 3.24
C LEU A 486 -19.10 -18.59 2.63
N LEU A 487 -18.03 -17.92 3.11
CA LEU A 487 -17.66 -16.62 2.56
C LEU A 487 -17.28 -16.71 1.08
N THR A 488 -16.65 -17.81 0.66
CA THR A 488 -16.30 -18.08 -0.73
C THR A 488 -17.49 -18.36 -1.66
N GLU A 489 -18.69 -18.58 -1.12
CA GLU A 489 -19.92 -18.73 -1.90
C GLU A 489 -20.61 -17.39 -2.17
N ILE A 490 -20.14 -16.31 -1.54
CA ILE A 490 -20.70 -14.96 -1.78
C ILE A 490 -20.12 -14.41 -3.09
N SER A 491 -20.99 -14.14 -4.04
CA SER A 491 -20.61 -13.57 -5.34
C SER A 491 -20.51 -12.03 -5.30
N ASP A 492 -19.73 -11.49 -6.23
CA ASP A 492 -19.64 -10.04 -6.46
C ASP A 492 -21.01 -9.42 -6.73
N ARG A 493 -21.88 -10.12 -7.47
CA ARG A 493 -23.26 -9.68 -7.76
C ARG A 493 -24.12 -9.54 -6.51
N GLN A 494 -23.99 -10.46 -5.53
CA GLN A 494 -24.71 -10.33 -4.26
C GLN A 494 -24.26 -9.12 -3.45
N VAL A 495 -22.95 -8.86 -3.41
CA VAL A 495 -22.37 -7.66 -2.76
C VAL A 495 -22.86 -6.39 -3.47
N ARG A 496 -22.79 -6.36 -4.80
CA ARG A 496 -23.26 -5.26 -5.62
C ARG A 496 -24.74 -4.93 -5.37
N GLN A 497 -25.60 -5.94 -5.26
CA GLN A 497 -27.01 -5.74 -4.93
C GLN A 497 -27.21 -5.04 -3.59
N VAL A 498 -26.40 -5.36 -2.59
CA VAL A 498 -26.42 -4.66 -1.30
C VAL A 498 -25.96 -3.21 -1.45
N LEU A 499 -24.89 -2.97 -2.20
CA LEU A 499 -24.37 -1.62 -2.46
C LEU A 499 -25.43 -0.74 -3.15
N ILE A 500 -26.14 -1.29 -4.16
CA ILE A 500 -27.25 -0.61 -4.84
C ILE A 500 -28.38 -0.29 -3.85
N LYS A 501 -28.86 -1.32 -3.12
CA LYS A 501 -29.97 -1.18 -2.15
C LYS A 501 -29.69 -0.17 -1.04
N THR A 502 -28.42 0.05 -0.73
CA THR A 502 -28.00 0.97 0.33
C THR A 502 -27.41 2.29 -0.18
N SER A 503 -27.54 2.56 -1.50
CA SER A 503 -27.02 3.76 -2.17
C SER A 503 -25.51 3.98 -1.93
N ARG A 504 -24.74 2.89 -1.82
CA ARG A 504 -23.28 2.91 -1.57
C ARG A 504 -22.45 2.42 -2.76
N LEU A 505 -23.12 2.04 -3.87
CA LEU A 505 -22.41 1.66 -5.08
C LEU A 505 -21.80 2.90 -5.73
N PRO A 506 -20.47 2.95 -5.93
CA PRO A 506 -19.86 4.03 -6.69
C PRO A 506 -20.15 3.90 -8.19
N LYS A 507 -19.86 4.96 -8.95
CA LYS A 507 -19.92 4.94 -10.42
C LYS A 507 -18.98 3.88 -10.96
N ILE A 508 -19.41 3.19 -12.03
CA ILE A 508 -18.65 2.12 -12.68
C ILE A 508 -18.24 2.63 -14.06
N TYR A 509 -16.93 2.69 -14.32
CA TYR A 509 -16.34 3.29 -15.51
C TYR A 509 -15.05 2.58 -16.00
N GLY A 510 -14.89 1.27 -15.70
CA GLY A 510 -13.76 0.48 -16.17
C GLY A 510 -13.66 0.50 -17.70
N THR A 511 -12.43 0.56 -18.19
CA THR A 511 -12.11 0.64 -19.63
C THR A 511 -11.26 -0.56 -20.03
N SER A 512 -11.58 -1.17 -21.17
CA SER A 512 -10.89 -2.36 -21.65
C SER A 512 -9.89 -2.01 -22.76
N TYR A 513 -8.66 -2.53 -22.65
CA TYR A 513 -7.57 -2.48 -23.62
C TYR A 513 -7.18 -3.91 -24.00
N LEU A 514 -8.07 -4.60 -24.74
CA LEU A 514 -7.97 -6.05 -25.00
C LEU A 514 -6.66 -6.47 -25.66
N ALA A 515 -6.16 -5.72 -26.66
CA ALA A 515 -4.92 -6.07 -27.35
C ALA A 515 -3.71 -6.04 -26.40
N GLN A 516 -3.61 -4.98 -25.56
CA GLN A 516 -2.55 -4.84 -24.57
C GLN A 516 -2.71 -5.86 -23.44
N ALA A 517 -3.93 -6.14 -23.03
CA ALA A 517 -4.25 -7.17 -22.03
C ALA A 517 -3.77 -8.55 -22.49
N GLN A 518 -4.03 -8.95 -23.75
CA GLN A 518 -3.57 -10.22 -24.30
C GLN A 518 -2.02 -10.31 -24.38
N GLN A 519 -1.35 -9.20 -24.71
CA GLN A 519 0.11 -9.16 -24.70
C GLN A 519 0.67 -9.31 -23.29
N LEU A 520 0.07 -8.62 -22.33
CA LEU A 520 0.48 -8.70 -20.93
C LEU A 520 0.20 -10.08 -20.33
N ASP A 521 -0.92 -10.70 -20.67
CA ASP A 521 -1.26 -12.06 -20.22
C ASP A 521 -0.20 -13.09 -20.67
N ARG A 522 0.24 -13.03 -21.93
CA ARG A 522 1.34 -13.86 -22.42
C ARG A 522 2.63 -13.64 -21.64
N PHE A 523 2.95 -12.36 -21.36
CA PHE A 523 4.14 -12.01 -20.59
C PHE A 523 4.06 -12.57 -19.17
N GLU A 524 2.99 -12.26 -18.43
CA GLU A 524 2.82 -12.70 -17.04
C GLU A 524 2.88 -14.24 -16.93
N ASN A 525 2.20 -14.97 -17.83
CA ASN A 525 2.20 -16.43 -17.85
C ASN A 525 3.59 -17.02 -18.16
N GLN A 526 4.34 -16.45 -19.12
CA GLN A 526 5.67 -16.96 -19.47
C GLN A 526 6.73 -16.62 -18.42
N MET A 527 6.58 -15.53 -17.69
CA MET A 527 7.49 -15.19 -16.60
C MET A 527 7.37 -16.15 -15.42
N THR A 528 6.18 -16.67 -15.16
CA THR A 528 5.91 -17.62 -14.07
C THR A 528 6.43 -19.02 -14.39
N ALA A 529 6.46 -19.40 -15.67
CA ALA A 529 7.00 -20.68 -16.16
C ALA A 529 8.53 -20.65 -16.21
#